data_7741590a7e6254e7d98cf940a93e389c
#
_entry.id   7741590a7e6254e7d98cf940a93e389c
#
_cell.length_a   1.000
_cell.length_b   1.000
_cell.length_c   1.000
_cell.angle_alpha   90.00
_cell.angle_beta   90.00
_cell.angle_gamma   90.00
#
_symmetry.space_group_name_H-M   'P 1'
#
loop_
_entity.id
_entity.type
_entity.pdbx_description
1 polymer ?
#
loop_
_entity_poly.entity_id
_entity_poly.type
_entity_poly.pdbx_seq_one_letter_code
_entity_poly.pdbx_strand_id
1 'polypeptide(L)'
;MDILSKLSERLKDLMSEAEIKTPALAEKTNLEQSVISKFLRAERMPSAKSLVTLADYFHCSTDYLLGLSDVLDEREYKQRPPFNEQLSFLLEHYNVTKYRLEKDTKLTEETVNRWHKGKYEPTVESLVRLATYFNCSVDFILGRET
;
A
#
# COMPACT_ATOMS: atom_id res chain seq x y z
N MET A 1 3.11 15.82 -7.89
CA MET A 1 4.23 14.93 -7.54
C MET A 1 3.72 13.51 -7.43
N ASP A 2 4.41 12.58 -8.03
CA ASP A 2 3.94 11.19 -8.06
C ASP A 2 4.18 10.48 -6.72
N ILE A 3 3.50 9.34 -6.55
CA ILE A 3 3.55 8.60 -5.28
C ILE A 3 4.93 8.00 -5.01
N LEU A 4 5.71 7.69 -6.03
CA LEU A 4 7.06 7.15 -5.84
C LEU A 4 8.00 8.19 -5.26
N SER A 5 7.98 9.41 -5.78
CA SER A 5 8.79 10.51 -5.26
C SER A 5 8.39 10.86 -3.84
N LYS A 6 7.08 10.86 -3.54
CA LYS A 6 6.58 11.13 -2.19
C LYS A 6 6.98 10.03 -1.21
N LEU A 7 6.88 8.79 -1.64
CA LEU A 7 7.30 7.65 -0.81
C LEU A 7 8.79 7.80 -0.44
N SER A 8 9.63 8.08 -1.43
CA SER A 8 11.06 8.25 -1.22
C SER A 8 11.34 9.35 -0.18
N GLU A 9 10.70 10.50 -0.35
CA GLU A 9 10.84 11.64 0.56
C GLU A 9 10.36 11.30 1.97
N ARG A 10 9.17 10.71 2.10
CA ARG A 10 8.59 10.34 3.40
C ARG A 10 9.40 9.27 4.11
N LEU A 11 9.91 8.29 3.36
CA LEU A 11 10.76 7.24 3.95
C LEU A 11 12.04 7.83 4.51
N LYS A 12 12.68 8.75 3.77
CA LYS A 12 13.88 9.45 4.27
C LYS A 12 13.58 10.20 5.56
N ASP A 13 12.48 10.93 5.60
CA ASP A 13 12.09 11.71 6.78
C ASP A 13 11.83 10.80 7.99
N LEU A 14 11.10 9.71 7.79
CA LEU A 14 10.81 8.76 8.87
C LEU A 14 12.09 8.10 9.40
N MET A 15 12.99 7.73 8.51
CA MET A 15 14.28 7.14 8.90
C MET A 15 15.12 8.14 9.68
N SER A 16 15.14 9.39 9.24
CA SER A 16 15.88 10.46 9.92
C SER A 16 15.34 10.70 11.33
N GLU A 17 14.03 10.79 11.48
CA GLU A 17 13.39 10.99 12.78
C GLU A 17 13.61 9.81 13.73
N ALA A 18 13.59 8.60 13.21
CA ALA A 18 13.82 7.39 13.99
C ALA A 18 15.31 7.12 14.22
N GLU A 19 16.18 7.92 13.61
CA GLU A 19 17.62 7.74 13.68
C GLU A 19 18.06 6.34 13.29
N ILE A 20 17.43 5.81 12.21
CA ILE A 20 17.73 4.48 11.69
C ILE A 20 18.29 4.57 10.28
N LYS A 21 19.34 3.81 10.00
CA LYS A 21 19.96 3.75 8.69
C LYS A 21 19.54 2.49 7.93
N THR A 22 19.84 2.45 6.64
CA THR A 22 19.37 1.39 5.75
C THR A 22 19.71 -0.03 6.26
N PRO A 23 20.95 -0.33 6.70
CA PRO A 23 21.23 -1.69 7.17
C PRO A 23 20.36 -2.12 8.36
N ALA A 24 20.16 -1.22 9.32
CA ALA A 24 19.35 -1.52 10.50
C ALA A 24 17.86 -1.66 10.13
N LEU A 25 17.37 -0.81 9.24
CA LEU A 25 15.98 -0.90 8.77
C LEU A 25 15.76 -2.21 8.03
N ALA A 26 16.71 -2.63 7.20
CA ALA A 26 16.63 -3.90 6.48
C ALA A 26 16.51 -5.07 7.46
N GLU A 27 17.32 -5.07 8.51
CA GLU A 27 17.28 -6.11 9.55
C GLU A 27 15.92 -6.11 10.27
N LYS A 28 15.43 -4.95 10.66
CA LYS A 28 14.18 -4.83 11.42
C LYS A 28 12.95 -5.18 10.61
N THR A 29 12.97 -4.93 9.30
CA THR A 29 11.82 -5.17 8.42
C THR A 29 11.93 -6.47 7.62
N ASN A 30 13.07 -7.11 7.67
CA ASN A 30 13.38 -8.29 6.86
C ASN A 30 13.30 -8.01 5.36
N LEU A 31 13.53 -6.77 4.97
CA LEU A 31 13.65 -6.35 3.57
C LEU A 31 15.13 -6.30 3.20
N GLU A 32 15.44 -6.53 1.94
CA GLU A 32 16.82 -6.44 1.49
C GLU A 32 17.31 -5.00 1.48
N GLN A 33 18.54 -4.79 1.92
CA GLN A 33 19.15 -3.46 1.97
C GLN A 33 19.18 -2.79 0.59
N SER A 34 19.50 -3.56 -0.45
CA SER A 34 19.53 -3.06 -1.83
C SER A 34 18.15 -2.60 -2.30
N VAL A 35 17.10 -3.26 -1.86
CA VAL A 35 15.71 -2.92 -2.21
C VAL A 35 15.31 -1.60 -1.52
N ILE A 36 15.62 -1.46 -0.23
CA ILE A 36 15.36 -0.21 0.49
C ILE A 36 16.10 0.95 -0.16
N SER A 37 17.35 0.74 -0.57
CA SER A 37 18.13 1.77 -1.26
C SER A 37 17.44 2.23 -2.54
N LYS A 38 16.82 1.31 -3.29
CA LYS A 38 16.07 1.66 -4.50
C LYS A 38 14.81 2.47 -4.18
N PHE A 39 14.13 2.16 -3.07
CA PHE A 39 13.00 2.99 -2.62
C PHE A 39 13.45 4.41 -2.31
N LEU A 40 14.58 4.55 -1.61
CA LEU A 40 15.12 5.86 -1.23
C LEU A 40 15.56 6.69 -2.42
N ARG A 41 16.00 6.06 -3.50
CA ARG A 41 16.39 6.75 -4.73
C ARG A 41 15.22 6.94 -5.70
N ALA A 42 14.01 6.57 -5.30
CA ALA A 42 12.82 6.62 -6.14
C ALA A 42 13.00 5.84 -7.45
N GLU A 43 13.74 4.74 -7.38
CA GLU A 43 13.97 3.87 -8.54
C GLU A 43 12.99 2.70 -8.60
N ARG A 44 12.33 2.38 -7.49
CA ARG A 44 11.45 1.23 -7.42
C ARG A 44 10.32 1.49 -6.43
N MET A 45 9.10 1.15 -6.84
CA MET A 45 7.93 1.17 -5.97
C MET A 45 7.90 -0.11 -5.15
N PRO A 46 7.65 -0.05 -3.84
CA PRO A 46 7.47 -1.26 -3.04
C PRO A 46 6.27 -2.07 -3.53
N SER A 47 6.30 -3.38 -3.25
CA SER A 47 5.09 -4.20 -3.35
C SER A 47 4.11 -3.78 -2.23
N ALA A 48 2.87 -4.23 -2.34
CA ALA A 48 1.89 -4.00 -1.27
C ALA A 48 2.42 -4.50 0.08
N LYS A 49 3.00 -5.70 0.08
CA LYS A 49 3.56 -6.30 1.30
C LYS A 49 4.69 -5.44 1.90
N SER A 50 5.63 -4.99 1.07
CA SER A 50 6.74 -4.16 1.55
C SER A 50 6.26 -2.80 2.04
N LEU A 51 5.27 -2.21 1.35
CA LEU A 51 4.68 -0.95 1.77
C LEU A 51 4.06 -1.08 3.17
N VAL A 52 3.27 -2.13 3.39
CA VAL A 52 2.65 -2.40 4.70
C VAL A 52 3.70 -2.64 5.76
N THR A 53 4.75 -3.41 5.44
CA THR A 53 5.84 -3.69 6.37
C THR A 53 6.51 -2.39 6.85
N LEU A 54 6.79 -1.47 5.93
CA LEU A 54 7.38 -0.18 6.27
C LEU A 54 6.42 0.67 7.10
N ALA A 55 5.15 0.72 6.70
CA ALA A 55 4.13 1.48 7.43
C ALA A 55 3.96 0.93 8.85
N ASP A 56 3.94 -0.37 9.02
CA ASP A 56 3.83 -1.01 10.34
C ASP A 56 5.06 -0.70 11.21
N TYR A 57 6.24 -0.75 10.63
CA TYR A 57 7.46 -0.45 11.37
C TYR A 57 7.47 0.98 11.91
N PHE A 58 7.06 1.94 11.07
CA PHE A 58 7.05 3.35 11.43
C PHE A 58 5.76 3.79 12.12
N HIS A 59 4.80 2.88 12.32
CA HIS A 59 3.49 3.16 12.94
C HIS A 59 2.76 4.30 12.24
N CYS A 60 2.66 4.23 10.92
CA CYS A 60 1.96 5.24 10.15
C CYS A 60 1.05 4.59 9.11
N SER A 61 0.22 5.42 8.45
CA SER A 61 -0.65 4.95 7.38
C SER A 61 0.15 4.75 6.09
N THR A 62 -0.32 3.86 5.24
CA THR A 62 0.23 3.73 3.89
C THR A 62 -0.06 4.99 3.08
N ASP A 63 -1.19 5.63 3.33
CA ASP A 63 -1.54 6.90 2.68
C ASP A 63 -0.51 7.98 2.99
N TYR A 64 -0.04 8.06 4.24
CA TYR A 64 1.01 9.01 4.60
C TYR A 64 2.31 8.71 3.84
N LEU A 65 2.72 7.44 3.82
CA LEU A 65 3.94 7.04 3.08
C LEU A 65 3.87 7.38 1.60
N LEU A 66 2.69 7.26 1.00
CA LEU A 66 2.51 7.54 -0.42
C LEU A 66 2.28 9.02 -0.72
N GLY A 67 2.22 9.86 0.32
CA GLY A 67 1.96 11.28 0.15
C GLY A 67 0.51 11.61 -0.16
N LEU A 68 -0.39 10.66 0.03
CA LEU A 68 -1.83 10.87 -0.19
C LEU A 68 -2.49 11.53 1.02
N SER A 69 -1.84 11.51 2.16
CA SER A 69 -2.26 12.19 3.38
C SER A 69 -1.05 12.89 3.98
N ASP A 70 -1.26 14.08 4.54
CA ASP A 70 -0.21 14.81 5.25
C ASP A 70 -0.25 14.55 6.75
N VAL A 71 -1.18 13.71 7.21
CA VAL A 71 -1.35 13.42 8.63
C VAL A 71 -0.59 12.16 8.99
N LEU A 72 0.35 12.30 9.93
CA LEU A 72 1.04 11.16 10.53
C LEU A 72 0.12 10.60 11.63
N ASP A 73 -0.72 9.65 11.24
CA ASP A 73 -1.72 9.07 12.12
C ASP A 73 -1.12 7.85 12.83
N GLU A 74 -0.93 7.96 14.14
CA GLU A 74 -0.31 6.94 14.96
C GLU A 74 -1.30 5.95 15.57
N ARG A 75 -2.53 5.90 15.04
CA ARG A 75 -3.51 4.92 15.49
C ARG A 75 -3.00 3.50 15.31
N GLU A 76 -3.59 2.55 16.01
CA GLU A 76 -3.31 1.16 15.79
C GLU A 76 -3.95 0.68 14.49
N TYR A 77 -3.15 0.03 13.66
CA TYR A 77 -3.64 -0.56 12.41
C TYR A 77 -3.85 -2.05 12.60
N LYS A 78 -4.89 -2.56 11.95
CA LYS A 78 -5.18 -3.99 11.99
C LYS A 78 -4.20 -4.74 11.11
N GLN A 79 -3.95 -6.00 11.44
CA GLN A 79 -3.27 -6.90 10.52
C GLN A 79 -4.20 -7.12 9.33
N ARG A 80 -3.71 -6.86 8.14
CA ARG A 80 -4.54 -6.94 6.95
C ARG A 80 -4.87 -8.38 6.59
N PRO A 81 -6.10 -8.66 6.11
CA PRO A 81 -6.45 -9.98 5.59
C PRO A 81 -5.79 -10.20 4.21
N PRO A 82 -5.81 -11.45 3.71
CA PRO A 82 -5.41 -11.67 2.32
C PRO A 82 -6.27 -10.82 1.39
N PHE A 83 -5.67 -10.33 0.31
CA PHE A 83 -6.39 -9.38 -0.54
C PHE A 83 -7.61 -9.98 -1.23
N ASN A 84 -7.60 -11.28 -1.54
CA ASN A 84 -8.79 -11.91 -2.13
C ASN A 84 -10.01 -11.81 -1.22
N GLU A 85 -9.81 -11.94 0.08
CA GLU A 85 -10.89 -11.76 1.06
C GLU A 85 -11.30 -10.30 1.16
N GLN A 86 -10.32 -9.41 1.17
CA GLN A 86 -10.58 -7.97 1.25
C GLN A 86 -11.31 -7.48 0.00
N LEU A 87 -10.97 -7.98 -1.18
CA LEU A 87 -11.67 -7.64 -2.41
C LEU A 87 -13.14 -8.00 -2.34
N SER A 88 -13.45 -9.20 -1.86
CA SER A 88 -14.84 -9.64 -1.69
C SER A 88 -15.60 -8.73 -0.72
N PHE A 89 -14.95 -8.36 0.37
CA PHE A 89 -15.51 -7.41 1.33
C PHE A 89 -15.81 -6.05 0.67
N LEU A 90 -14.86 -5.52 -0.08
CA LEU A 90 -15.01 -4.20 -0.72
C LEU A 90 -16.15 -4.19 -1.73
N LEU A 91 -16.23 -5.22 -2.56
CA LEU A 91 -17.30 -5.33 -3.56
C LEU A 91 -18.68 -5.38 -2.90
N GLU A 92 -18.81 -6.13 -1.82
CA GLU A 92 -20.05 -6.22 -1.08
C GLU A 92 -20.36 -4.91 -0.34
N HIS A 93 -19.35 -4.35 0.33
CA HIS A 93 -19.48 -3.11 1.11
C HIS A 93 -19.97 -1.94 0.25
N TYR A 94 -19.41 -1.82 -0.97
CA TYR A 94 -19.77 -0.74 -1.88
C TYR A 94 -20.85 -1.14 -2.88
N ASN A 95 -21.34 -2.36 -2.80
CA ASN A 95 -22.37 -2.90 -3.69
C ASN A 95 -21.97 -2.74 -5.18
N VAL A 96 -20.76 -3.18 -5.49
CA VAL A 96 -20.18 -3.11 -6.85
C VAL A 96 -19.83 -4.52 -7.30
N THR A 97 -20.18 -4.87 -8.55
CA THR A 97 -19.81 -6.17 -9.12
C THR A 97 -18.38 -6.11 -9.68
N LYS A 98 -17.76 -7.27 -9.86
CA LYS A 98 -16.45 -7.34 -10.52
C LYS A 98 -16.49 -6.71 -11.90
N TYR A 99 -17.55 -6.99 -12.66
CA TYR A 99 -17.73 -6.42 -13.99
C TYR A 99 -17.74 -4.89 -13.96
N ARG A 100 -18.50 -4.33 -13.03
CA ARG A 100 -18.59 -2.88 -12.88
C ARG A 100 -17.26 -2.27 -12.49
N LEU A 101 -16.56 -2.92 -11.56
CA LEU A 101 -15.22 -2.49 -11.14
C LEU A 101 -14.26 -2.46 -12.33
N GLU A 102 -14.22 -3.52 -13.11
CA GLU A 102 -13.37 -3.63 -14.30
C GLU A 102 -13.67 -2.52 -15.30
N LYS A 103 -14.95 -2.32 -15.56
CA LYS A 103 -15.40 -1.31 -16.52
C LYS A 103 -15.06 0.11 -16.08
N ASP A 104 -15.32 0.44 -14.81
CA ASP A 104 -15.15 1.80 -14.31
C ASP A 104 -13.66 2.15 -14.06
N THR A 105 -12.86 1.18 -13.67
CA THR A 105 -11.44 1.41 -13.35
C THR A 105 -10.51 1.11 -14.51
N LYS A 106 -11.03 0.50 -15.59
CA LYS A 106 -10.24 0.03 -16.72
C LYS A 106 -9.21 -1.02 -16.37
N LEU A 107 -9.41 -1.70 -15.23
CA LEU A 107 -8.63 -2.87 -14.89
C LEU A 107 -9.10 -4.03 -15.74
N THR A 108 -8.19 -4.91 -16.15
CA THR A 108 -8.59 -6.04 -16.98
C THR A 108 -9.28 -7.10 -16.13
N GLU A 109 -10.16 -7.87 -16.78
CA GLU A 109 -10.82 -9.02 -16.16
C GLU A 109 -9.78 -10.00 -15.60
N GLU A 110 -8.71 -10.24 -16.34
CA GLU A 110 -7.63 -11.13 -15.93
C GLU A 110 -6.99 -10.67 -14.62
N THR A 111 -6.68 -9.38 -14.52
CA THR A 111 -6.07 -8.80 -13.31
C THR A 111 -6.97 -8.98 -12.09
N VAL A 112 -8.25 -8.60 -12.22
CA VAL A 112 -9.20 -8.71 -11.11
C VAL A 112 -9.42 -10.17 -10.72
N ASN A 113 -9.48 -11.08 -11.70
CA ASN A 113 -9.62 -12.51 -11.42
C ASN A 113 -8.41 -13.08 -10.68
N ARG A 114 -7.20 -12.64 -11.01
CA ARG A 114 -6.00 -13.07 -10.30
C ARG A 114 -6.03 -12.65 -8.83
N TRP A 115 -6.50 -11.44 -8.56
CA TRP A 115 -6.67 -10.99 -7.18
C TRP A 115 -7.73 -11.83 -6.47
N HIS A 116 -8.85 -12.06 -7.12
CA HIS A 116 -9.97 -12.82 -6.55
C HIS A 116 -9.55 -14.25 -6.20
N LYS A 117 -8.71 -14.87 -7.03
CA LYS A 117 -8.20 -16.23 -6.80
C LYS A 117 -7.07 -16.28 -5.78
N GLY A 118 -6.59 -15.14 -5.32
CA GLY A 118 -5.52 -15.08 -4.33
C GLY A 118 -4.13 -15.40 -4.88
N LYS A 119 -3.96 -15.41 -6.20
CA LYS A 119 -2.66 -15.72 -6.82
C LYS A 119 -1.70 -14.55 -6.82
N TYR A 120 -2.22 -13.33 -6.92
CA TYR A 120 -1.43 -12.12 -6.99
C TYR A 120 -2.09 -11.04 -6.17
N GLU A 121 -1.27 -10.19 -5.58
CA GLU A 121 -1.75 -8.98 -4.93
C GLU A 121 -1.68 -7.80 -5.88
N PRO A 122 -2.52 -6.77 -5.70
CA PRO A 122 -2.43 -5.56 -6.50
C PRO A 122 -1.07 -4.87 -6.33
N THR A 123 -0.64 -4.20 -7.38
CA THR A 123 0.47 -3.25 -7.25
C THR A 123 0.00 -2.06 -6.42
N VAL A 124 0.94 -1.28 -5.89
CA VAL A 124 0.60 -0.07 -5.14
C VAL A 124 -0.20 0.90 -6.02
N GLU A 125 0.16 1.02 -7.29
CA GLU A 125 -0.58 1.87 -8.23
C GLU A 125 -2.03 1.41 -8.38
N SER A 126 -2.27 0.11 -8.43
CA SER A 126 -3.63 -0.44 -8.48
C SER A 126 -4.38 -0.20 -7.18
N LEU A 127 -3.71 -0.29 -6.03
CA LEU A 127 -4.32 0.03 -4.73
C LEU A 127 -4.78 1.48 -4.69
N VAL A 128 -3.96 2.40 -5.18
CA VAL A 128 -4.32 3.83 -5.25
C VAL A 128 -5.50 4.04 -6.19
N ARG A 129 -5.52 3.32 -7.32
CA ARG A 129 -6.64 3.38 -8.25
C ARG A 129 -7.95 2.93 -7.60
N LEU A 130 -7.91 1.83 -6.85
CA LEU A 130 -9.08 1.33 -6.12
C LEU A 130 -9.52 2.32 -5.04
N ALA A 131 -8.57 2.89 -4.30
CA ALA A 131 -8.87 3.88 -3.25
C ALA A 131 -9.54 5.12 -3.86
N THR A 132 -9.05 5.57 -4.99
CA THR A 132 -9.64 6.70 -5.70
C THR A 132 -11.05 6.38 -6.18
N TYR A 133 -11.23 5.19 -6.76
CA TYR A 133 -12.53 4.75 -7.26
C TYR A 133 -13.58 4.69 -6.15
N PHE A 134 -13.23 4.06 -5.03
CA PHE A 134 -14.15 3.91 -3.89
C PHE A 134 -14.17 5.14 -2.97
N ASN A 135 -13.32 6.13 -3.23
CA ASN A 135 -13.19 7.34 -2.41
C ASN A 135 -12.90 7.01 -0.95
N CYS A 136 -11.88 6.23 -0.73
CA CYS A 136 -11.43 5.82 0.60
C CYS A 136 -9.90 5.79 0.67
N SER A 137 -9.36 5.46 1.84
CA SER A 137 -7.91 5.38 2.02
C SER A 137 -7.36 4.08 1.44
N VAL A 138 -6.06 4.08 1.13
CA VAL A 138 -5.36 2.85 0.75
C VAL A 138 -5.37 1.86 1.91
N ASP A 139 -5.29 2.35 3.15
CA ASP A 139 -5.36 1.49 4.34
C ASP A 139 -6.70 0.76 4.44
N PHE A 140 -7.79 1.43 4.05
CA PHE A 140 -9.10 0.78 4.01
C PHE A 140 -9.16 -0.28 2.91
N ILE A 141 -8.61 0.03 1.73
CA ILE A 141 -8.53 -0.94 0.62
C ILE A 141 -7.76 -2.19 1.07
N LEU A 142 -6.68 -2.00 1.82
CA LEU A 142 -5.85 -3.11 2.30
C LEU A 142 -6.48 -3.88 3.47
N GLY A 143 -7.44 -3.27 4.17
CA GLY A 143 -8.02 -3.86 5.37
C GLY A 143 -7.24 -3.58 6.64
N ARG A 144 -6.38 -2.56 6.63
CA ARG A 144 -5.62 -2.13 7.83
C ARG A 144 -6.46 -1.26 8.77
N GLU A 145 -7.57 -0.70 8.28
CA GLU A 145 -8.49 0.10 9.08
C GLU A 145 -9.94 -0.28 8.79
N THR A 146 -10.83 0.09 9.69
CA THR A 146 -12.27 -0.19 9.54
C THR A 146 -13.04 1.03 9.03
#